data_d4518629ff37087e0d0ef39159f7d62f
#
_entry.id   d4518629ff37087e0d0ef39159f7d62f
#
_cell.length_a   1.000
_cell.length_b   1.000
_cell.length_c   1.000
_cell.angle_alpha   90.00
_cell.angle_beta   90.00
_cell.angle_gamma   90.00
#
_symmetry.space_group_name_H-M   'P 1'
#
loop_
_entity.id
_entity.type
_entity.pdbx_description
1 polymer ?
#
loop_
_entity_poly.entity_id
_entity_poly.type
_entity_poly.pdbx_seq_one_letter_code
_entity_poly.pdbx_strand_id
1 'polypeptide(L)'
;MKKVAVVYHSGYGHTERQAKAVAEGAAAVEGVMAHLISVADVDRRWDDLAAADAIIFGAPTYMGSVSGDFKKFMDASSKAWFASAWKDKLAAGFTNSGSQSGDKLNSLIQLMVFASQHGMLWVSLGLMPGNNNSKGSVDDLNRLGSFSGAMAQSNVDQGADGMLESDLKTAAHLGRR
;
A
#
# COMPACT_ATOMS: atom_id res chain seq x y z
N MET A 1 -15.12 14.95 8.24
CA MET A 1 -13.76 14.71 7.71
C MET A 1 -13.58 13.21 7.63
N LYS A 2 -13.22 12.68 6.45
CA LYS A 2 -12.96 11.25 6.25
C LYS A 2 -11.56 10.89 6.72
N LYS A 3 -11.39 9.70 7.31
CA LYS A 3 -10.12 9.24 7.85
C LYS A 3 -9.58 8.09 7.01
N VAL A 4 -8.36 8.22 6.54
CA VAL A 4 -7.63 7.17 5.80
C VAL A 4 -6.42 6.75 6.62
N ALA A 5 -6.33 5.47 6.97
CA ALA A 5 -5.16 4.90 7.62
C ALA A 5 -4.27 4.24 6.57
N VAL A 6 -2.99 4.59 6.52
CA VAL A 6 -1.99 3.93 5.68
C VAL A 6 -1.10 3.09 6.60
N VAL A 7 -1.32 1.78 6.61
CA VAL A 7 -0.58 0.83 7.47
C VAL A 7 0.52 0.18 6.65
N TYR A 8 1.75 0.25 7.13
CA TYR A 8 2.89 -0.26 6.38
C TYR A 8 3.97 -0.93 7.23
N HIS A 9 4.70 -1.83 6.59
CA HIS A 9 6.01 -2.29 7.04
C HIS A 9 7.09 -1.84 6.06
N SER A 10 8.28 -1.52 6.57
CA SER A 10 9.45 -1.21 5.74
C SER A 10 10.71 -1.70 6.43
N GLY A 11 11.46 -2.62 5.80
CA GLY A 11 12.73 -3.11 6.33
C GLY A 11 13.92 -2.17 6.03
N TYR A 12 13.88 -1.46 4.91
CA TYR A 12 15.00 -0.65 4.40
C TYR A 12 14.60 0.77 3.98
N GLY A 13 13.42 1.25 4.36
CA GLY A 13 12.94 2.60 4.09
C GLY A 13 12.20 2.79 2.76
N HIS A 14 12.36 1.91 1.78
CA HIS A 14 11.71 2.06 0.46
C HIS A 14 10.17 2.03 0.55
N THR A 15 9.61 1.01 1.20
CA THR A 15 8.16 0.91 1.38
C THR A 15 7.62 2.03 2.26
N GLU A 16 8.40 2.53 3.23
CA GLU A 16 8.04 3.72 4.01
C GLU A 16 7.92 4.96 3.12
N ARG A 17 8.87 5.18 2.21
CA ARG A 17 8.79 6.30 1.26
C ARG A 17 7.56 6.19 0.36
N GLN A 18 7.27 4.99 -0.13
CA GLN A 18 6.05 4.72 -0.89
C GLN A 18 4.79 4.99 -0.04
N ALA A 19 4.77 4.57 1.24
CA ALA A 19 3.66 4.80 2.16
C ALA A 19 3.42 6.30 2.44
N LYS A 20 4.49 7.09 2.57
CA LYS A 20 4.41 8.55 2.68
C LYS A 20 3.73 9.16 1.45
N ALA A 21 4.13 8.74 0.25
CA ALA A 21 3.50 9.21 -0.99
C ALA A 21 2.00 8.84 -1.06
N VAL A 22 1.61 7.62 -0.63
CA VAL A 22 0.19 7.23 -0.51
C VAL A 22 -0.55 8.15 0.46
N ALA A 23 0.01 8.40 1.65
CA ALA A 23 -0.61 9.25 2.67
C ALA A 23 -0.74 10.70 2.19
N GLU A 24 0.26 11.25 1.53
CA GLU A 24 0.24 12.58 0.91
C GLU A 24 -0.85 12.68 -0.17
N GLY A 25 -0.97 11.64 -1.01
CA GLY A 25 -2.02 11.56 -2.03
C GLY A 25 -3.43 11.58 -1.41
N ALA A 26 -3.65 10.83 -0.34
CA ALA A 26 -4.92 10.83 0.40
C ALA A 26 -5.20 12.18 1.07
N ALA A 27 -4.20 12.76 1.73
CA ALA A 27 -4.32 14.05 2.41
C ALA A 27 -4.55 15.23 1.45
N ALA A 28 -4.18 15.10 0.18
CA ALA A 28 -4.44 16.11 -0.84
C ALA A 28 -5.91 16.19 -1.28
N VAL A 29 -6.76 15.27 -0.83
CA VAL A 29 -8.21 15.30 -1.09
C VAL A 29 -8.89 16.15 -0.03
N GLU A 30 -9.71 17.11 -0.45
CA GLU A 30 -10.44 17.98 0.48
C GLU A 30 -11.33 17.16 1.42
N GLY A 31 -11.28 17.49 2.70
CA GLY A 31 -12.07 16.80 3.74
C GLY A 31 -11.53 15.44 4.17
N VAL A 32 -10.32 15.06 3.73
CA VAL A 32 -9.64 13.82 4.13
C VAL A 32 -8.49 14.10 5.10
N MET A 33 -8.39 13.25 6.12
CA MET A 33 -7.25 13.18 7.04
C MET A 33 -6.56 11.82 6.84
N ALA A 34 -5.27 11.83 6.53
CA ALA A 34 -4.47 10.62 6.38
C ALA A 34 -3.59 10.38 7.60
N HIS A 35 -3.59 9.15 8.11
CA HIS A 35 -2.74 8.69 9.21
C HIS A 35 -1.74 7.65 8.68
N LEU A 36 -0.46 7.92 8.80
CA LEU A 36 0.61 6.98 8.48
C LEU A 36 0.93 6.15 9.74
N ILE A 37 0.85 4.83 9.64
CA ILE A 37 0.98 3.90 10.77
C ILE A 37 1.97 2.79 10.40
N SER A 38 3.13 2.77 11.07
CA SER A 38 4.03 1.63 10.98
C SER A 38 3.45 0.43 11.73
N VAL A 39 3.61 -0.78 11.21
CA VAL A 39 3.21 -2.00 11.94
C VAL A 39 3.94 -2.16 13.28
N ALA A 40 5.10 -1.54 13.44
CA ALA A 40 5.83 -1.51 14.70
C ALA A 40 5.09 -0.69 15.80
N ASP A 41 4.24 0.24 15.41
CA ASP A 41 3.50 1.12 16.32
C ASP A 41 2.02 0.72 16.45
N VAL A 42 1.59 -0.32 15.74
CA VAL A 42 0.17 -0.67 15.59
C VAL A 42 -0.51 -0.99 16.92
N ASP A 43 0.22 -1.51 17.91
CA ASP A 43 -0.35 -1.86 19.22
C ASP A 43 -0.97 -0.67 19.95
N ARG A 44 -0.53 0.56 19.63
CA ARG A 44 -1.05 1.81 20.16
C ARG A 44 -2.07 2.49 19.24
N ARG A 45 -2.35 1.89 18.07
CA ARG A 45 -3.07 2.53 16.98
C ARG A 45 -4.29 1.73 16.48
N TRP A 46 -4.70 0.68 17.20
CA TRP A 46 -5.89 -0.12 16.82
C TRP A 46 -7.16 0.72 16.77
N ASP A 47 -7.32 1.71 17.67
CA ASP A 47 -8.46 2.62 17.67
C ASP A 47 -8.49 3.52 16.44
N ASP A 48 -7.33 3.93 15.92
CA ASP A 48 -7.25 4.70 14.68
C ASP A 48 -7.71 3.86 13.49
N LEU A 49 -7.35 2.57 13.44
CA LEU A 49 -7.81 1.64 12.41
C LEU A 49 -9.32 1.39 12.53
N ALA A 50 -9.82 1.26 13.75
CA ALA A 50 -11.26 1.11 13.99
C ALA A 50 -12.04 2.36 13.56
N ALA A 51 -11.49 3.56 13.77
CA ALA A 51 -12.11 4.85 13.42
C ALA A 51 -11.92 5.26 11.94
N ALA A 52 -11.08 4.56 11.17
CA ALA A 52 -10.82 4.89 9.77
C ALA A 52 -12.01 4.54 8.87
N ASP A 53 -12.26 5.36 7.85
CA ASP A 53 -13.22 5.05 6.76
C ASP A 53 -12.57 4.16 5.69
N ALA A 54 -11.25 4.25 5.53
CA ALA A 54 -10.45 3.43 4.61
C ALA A 54 -9.12 3.03 5.25
N ILE A 55 -8.61 1.83 4.89
CA ILE A 55 -7.30 1.36 5.31
C ILE A 55 -6.52 0.93 4.06
N ILE A 56 -5.36 1.56 3.83
CA ILE A 56 -4.46 1.21 2.73
C ILE A 56 -3.29 0.42 3.31
N PHE A 57 -3.09 -0.80 2.82
CA PHE A 57 -2.09 -1.74 3.31
C PHE A 57 -0.83 -1.71 2.45
N GLY A 58 0.35 -1.62 3.07
CA GLY A 58 1.62 -1.58 2.37
C GLY A 58 2.68 -2.49 2.98
N ALA A 59 3.25 -3.36 2.16
CA ALA A 59 4.34 -4.23 2.58
C ALA A 59 5.38 -4.40 1.46
N PRO A 60 6.67 -4.54 1.78
CA PRO A 60 7.62 -5.01 0.79
C PRO A 60 7.33 -6.45 0.41
N THR A 61 7.60 -6.80 -0.85
CA THR A 61 7.57 -8.20 -1.28
C THR A 61 8.91 -8.85 -0.98
N TYR A 62 8.94 -9.72 0.03
CA TYR A 62 10.09 -10.55 0.39
C TYR A 62 9.79 -12.01 0.14
N MET A 63 10.66 -12.69 -0.63
CA MET A 63 10.49 -14.09 -1.00
C MET A 63 9.09 -14.38 -1.61
N GLY A 64 8.61 -13.46 -2.45
CA GLY A 64 7.35 -13.59 -3.17
C GLY A 64 6.08 -13.32 -2.35
N SER A 65 6.19 -12.78 -1.13
CA SER A 65 5.10 -12.61 -0.17
C SER A 65 5.20 -11.26 0.53
N VAL A 66 4.14 -10.84 1.23
CA VAL A 66 4.25 -9.76 2.21
C VAL A 66 5.30 -10.13 3.27
N SER A 67 6.02 -9.12 3.77
CA SER A 67 7.04 -9.34 4.80
C SER A 67 6.48 -10.00 6.06
N GLY A 68 7.32 -10.74 6.77
CA GLY A 68 6.94 -11.45 8.00
C GLY A 68 6.36 -10.52 9.07
N ASP A 69 6.91 -9.30 9.23
CA ASP A 69 6.39 -8.34 10.21
C ASP A 69 5.01 -7.79 9.81
N PHE A 70 4.77 -7.60 8.50
CA PHE A 70 3.42 -7.27 8.04
C PHE A 70 2.45 -8.44 8.27
N LYS A 71 2.89 -9.68 8.06
CA LYS A 71 2.07 -10.87 8.36
C LYS A 71 1.73 -10.99 9.85
N LYS A 72 2.65 -10.65 10.75
CA LYS A 72 2.36 -10.57 12.20
C LYS A 72 1.24 -9.56 12.50
N PHE A 73 1.26 -8.39 11.84
CA PHE A 73 0.17 -7.42 11.94
C PHE A 73 -1.16 -8.01 11.45
N MET A 74 -1.16 -8.72 10.30
CA MET A 74 -2.35 -9.37 9.80
C MET A 74 -2.93 -10.37 10.83
N ASP A 75 -2.08 -11.17 11.46
CA ASP A 75 -2.50 -12.13 12.50
C ASP A 75 -3.00 -11.42 13.77
N ALA A 76 -2.36 -10.33 14.19
CA ALA A 76 -2.75 -9.55 15.35
C ALA A 76 -4.12 -8.86 15.17
N SER A 77 -4.58 -8.65 13.92
CA SER A 77 -5.89 -8.07 13.62
C SER A 77 -7.09 -8.99 13.94
N SER A 78 -6.85 -10.21 14.42
CA SER A 78 -7.89 -11.21 14.69
C SER A 78 -9.02 -10.70 15.61
N LYS A 79 -8.73 -9.82 16.58
CA LYS A 79 -9.76 -9.21 17.44
C LYS A 79 -10.68 -8.27 16.64
N ALA A 80 -10.12 -7.47 15.74
CA ALA A 80 -10.89 -6.60 14.85
C ALA A 80 -11.73 -7.42 13.87
N TRP A 81 -11.19 -8.53 13.38
CA TRP A 81 -11.91 -9.49 12.52
C TRP A 81 -13.11 -10.09 13.25
N PHE A 82 -12.91 -10.60 14.45
CA PHE A 82 -13.99 -11.22 15.24
C PHE A 82 -15.11 -10.22 15.55
N ALA A 83 -14.77 -8.96 15.80
CA ALA A 83 -15.72 -7.88 16.04
C ALA A 83 -16.35 -7.29 14.75
N SER A 84 -15.94 -7.76 13.56
CA SER A 84 -16.31 -7.16 12.27
C SER A 84 -16.03 -5.65 12.19
N ALA A 85 -14.98 -5.19 12.88
CA ALA A 85 -14.70 -3.76 13.07
C ALA A 85 -14.31 -3.03 11.78
N TRP A 86 -13.86 -3.75 10.75
CA TRP A 86 -13.47 -3.16 9.46
C TRP A 86 -14.46 -3.47 8.33
N LYS A 87 -15.55 -4.15 8.63
CA LYS A 87 -16.57 -4.47 7.64
C LYS A 87 -17.05 -3.20 6.93
N ASP A 88 -17.20 -3.31 5.59
CA ASP A 88 -17.67 -2.26 4.69
C ASP A 88 -16.75 -1.02 4.57
N LYS A 89 -15.57 -1.01 5.22
CA LYS A 89 -14.55 0.00 4.97
C LYS A 89 -13.89 -0.22 3.61
N LEU A 90 -13.38 0.85 3.01
CA LEU A 90 -12.55 0.74 1.81
C LEU A 90 -11.17 0.19 2.16
N ALA A 91 -10.62 -0.65 1.27
CA ALA A 91 -9.26 -1.15 1.36
C ALA A 91 -8.53 -0.99 0.03
N ALA A 92 -7.24 -0.71 0.07
CA ALA A 92 -6.34 -0.72 -1.08
C ALA A 92 -4.97 -1.27 -0.67
N GLY A 93 -4.08 -1.50 -1.62
CA GLY A 93 -2.77 -2.02 -1.29
C GLY A 93 -1.65 -1.52 -2.19
N PHE A 94 -0.44 -1.51 -1.63
CA PHE A 94 0.78 -1.20 -2.36
C PHE A 94 1.94 -2.09 -1.89
N THR A 95 2.92 -2.27 -2.76
CA THR A 95 4.10 -3.08 -2.47
C THR A 95 5.32 -2.57 -3.24
N ASN A 96 6.50 -2.90 -2.72
CA ASN A 96 7.79 -2.60 -3.33
C ASN A 96 8.68 -3.86 -3.34
N SER A 97 9.54 -3.99 -4.33
CA SER A 97 10.63 -4.98 -4.37
C SER A 97 11.78 -4.50 -5.24
N GLY A 98 12.94 -5.17 -5.12
CA GLY A 98 14.13 -4.88 -5.93
C GLY A 98 13.97 -5.26 -7.40
N SER A 99 13.30 -6.35 -7.71
CA SER A 99 13.05 -6.78 -9.09
C SER A 99 11.83 -6.08 -9.68
N GLN A 100 11.80 -5.87 -11.00
CA GLN A 100 10.67 -5.22 -11.66
C GLN A 100 9.37 -6.02 -11.51
N SER A 101 9.38 -7.33 -11.77
CA SER A 101 8.26 -8.21 -11.46
C SER A 101 8.25 -8.58 -9.98
N GLY A 102 9.28 -9.33 -9.52
CA GLY A 102 9.54 -9.69 -8.14
C GLY A 102 8.38 -10.41 -7.44
N ASP A 103 7.45 -10.98 -8.21
CA ASP A 103 6.22 -11.61 -7.72
C ASP A 103 5.36 -10.67 -6.84
N LYS A 104 5.48 -9.36 -7.08
CA LYS A 104 4.74 -8.32 -6.35
C LYS A 104 3.22 -8.52 -6.40
N LEU A 105 2.71 -9.08 -7.50
CA LEU A 105 1.29 -9.39 -7.62
C LEU A 105 0.81 -10.31 -6.50
N ASN A 106 1.63 -11.30 -6.11
CA ASN A 106 1.25 -12.21 -5.03
C ASN A 106 1.08 -11.49 -3.69
N SER A 107 1.94 -10.50 -3.37
CA SER A 107 1.76 -9.66 -2.18
C SER A 107 0.44 -8.87 -2.23
N LEU A 108 0.10 -8.28 -3.38
CA LEU A 108 -1.17 -7.56 -3.53
C LEU A 108 -2.38 -8.50 -3.41
N ILE A 109 -2.30 -9.72 -3.94
CA ILE A 109 -3.36 -10.74 -3.77
C ILE A 109 -3.53 -11.08 -2.29
N GLN A 110 -2.46 -11.26 -1.54
CA GLN A 110 -2.53 -11.53 -0.10
C GLN A 110 -3.20 -10.37 0.66
N LEU A 111 -2.87 -9.11 0.33
CA LEU A 111 -3.51 -7.94 0.92
C LEU A 111 -5.00 -7.86 0.57
N MET A 112 -5.37 -8.21 -0.67
CA MET A 112 -6.76 -8.26 -1.13
C MET A 112 -7.56 -9.36 -0.40
N VAL A 113 -6.96 -10.55 -0.25
CA VAL A 113 -7.57 -11.65 0.52
C VAL A 113 -7.72 -11.26 1.99
N PHE A 114 -6.70 -10.61 2.57
CA PHE A 114 -6.76 -10.09 3.94
C PHE A 114 -7.90 -9.08 4.13
N ALA A 115 -8.02 -8.11 3.24
CA ALA A 115 -9.12 -7.16 3.25
C ALA A 115 -10.48 -7.87 3.14
N SER A 116 -10.58 -8.89 2.27
CA SER A 116 -11.81 -9.70 2.09
C SER A 116 -12.16 -10.48 3.35
N GLN A 117 -11.17 -11.02 4.08
CA GLN A 117 -11.40 -11.67 5.38
C GLN A 117 -12.05 -10.71 6.39
N HIS A 118 -11.70 -9.43 6.35
CA HIS A 118 -12.30 -8.37 7.18
C HIS A 118 -13.63 -7.81 6.64
N GLY A 119 -14.12 -8.32 5.50
CA GLY A 119 -15.36 -7.82 4.87
C GLY A 119 -15.20 -6.41 4.26
N MET A 120 -13.99 -6.01 3.89
CA MET A 120 -13.68 -4.71 3.30
C MET A 120 -13.92 -4.70 1.78
N LEU A 121 -14.07 -3.52 1.21
CA LEU A 121 -14.26 -3.28 -0.22
C LEU A 121 -12.93 -2.88 -0.87
N TRP A 122 -12.41 -3.72 -1.76
CA TRP A 122 -11.12 -3.46 -2.40
C TRP A 122 -11.20 -2.41 -3.49
N VAL A 123 -10.33 -1.40 -3.41
CA VAL A 123 -10.13 -0.34 -4.39
C VAL A 123 -8.87 -0.66 -5.21
N SER A 124 -9.03 -0.89 -6.50
CA SER A 124 -7.93 -1.14 -7.44
C SER A 124 -7.18 0.15 -7.78
N LEU A 125 -6.02 0.05 -8.45
CA LEU A 125 -5.20 1.23 -8.80
C LEU A 125 -5.92 2.21 -9.73
N GLY A 126 -6.71 1.73 -10.69
CA GLY A 126 -7.49 2.58 -11.60
C GLY A 126 -6.67 3.41 -12.58
N LEU A 127 -5.42 3.04 -12.85
CA LEU A 127 -4.56 3.63 -13.88
C LEU A 127 -4.30 2.64 -15.00
N MET A 128 -4.30 3.14 -16.22
CA MET A 128 -3.77 2.38 -17.36
C MET A 128 -2.26 2.16 -17.17
N PRO A 129 -1.69 1.06 -17.70
CA PRO A 129 -0.27 0.81 -17.59
C PRO A 129 0.52 1.81 -18.42
N GLY A 130 1.53 2.42 -17.83
CA GLY A 130 2.53 3.23 -18.51
C GLY A 130 3.69 2.37 -19.03
N ASN A 131 4.62 2.97 -19.76
CA ASN A 131 5.84 2.32 -20.26
C ASN A 131 5.58 0.97 -21.00
N ASN A 132 4.47 0.87 -21.72
CA ASN A 132 4.01 -0.36 -22.35
C ASN A 132 3.97 -0.31 -23.88
N ASN A 133 4.57 0.69 -24.49
CA ASN A 133 4.69 0.84 -25.93
C ASN A 133 6.03 1.51 -26.30
N SER A 134 6.35 1.57 -27.59
CA SER A 134 7.64 2.08 -28.08
C SER A 134 7.91 3.58 -27.77
N LYS A 135 6.91 4.31 -27.34
CA LYS A 135 7.01 5.75 -26.92
C LYS A 135 6.87 5.92 -25.42
N GLY A 136 6.72 4.82 -24.66
CA GLY A 136 6.62 4.84 -23.19
C GLY A 136 7.94 5.15 -22.53
N SER A 137 7.88 5.56 -21.28
CA SER A 137 9.04 5.96 -20.48
C SER A 137 8.96 5.34 -19.08
N VAL A 138 10.11 5.21 -18.44
CA VAL A 138 10.21 4.87 -17.00
C VAL A 138 9.58 5.95 -16.11
N ASP A 139 9.36 7.15 -16.65
CA ASP A 139 8.72 8.27 -15.96
C ASP A 139 7.19 8.25 -16.03
N ASP A 140 6.61 7.30 -16.79
CA ASP A 140 5.16 7.16 -16.90
C ASP A 140 4.56 6.67 -15.57
N LEU A 141 3.35 7.13 -15.26
CA LEU A 141 2.58 6.58 -14.15
C LEU A 141 2.26 5.10 -14.42
N ASN A 142 2.22 4.32 -13.34
CA ASN A 142 1.99 2.88 -13.42
C ASN A 142 2.93 2.18 -14.42
N ARG A 143 4.20 2.59 -14.47
CA ARG A 143 5.21 2.04 -15.39
C ARG A 143 5.42 0.53 -15.24
N LEU A 144 5.07 -0.05 -14.10
CA LEU A 144 5.15 -1.49 -13.81
C LEU A 144 3.88 -2.26 -14.22
N GLY A 145 2.83 -1.56 -14.69
CA GLY A 145 1.63 -2.17 -15.25
C GLY A 145 0.75 -2.91 -14.25
N SER A 146 0.66 -2.43 -13.01
CA SER A 146 -0.18 -3.04 -11.97
C SER A 146 -1.63 -2.56 -12.05
N PHE A 147 -2.58 -3.44 -11.80
CA PHE A 147 -4.01 -3.11 -11.72
C PHE A 147 -4.57 -3.29 -10.30
N SER A 148 -4.09 -4.29 -9.57
CA SER A 148 -4.64 -4.65 -8.24
C SER A 148 -4.28 -3.65 -7.14
N GLY A 149 -3.20 -2.89 -7.31
CA GLY A 149 -2.70 -1.90 -6.34
C GLY A 149 -1.44 -1.23 -6.88
N ALA A 150 -0.82 -0.35 -6.11
CA ALA A 150 0.39 0.34 -6.54
C ALA A 150 1.64 -0.52 -6.32
N MET A 151 2.43 -0.70 -7.37
CA MET A 151 3.74 -1.33 -7.30
C MET A 151 4.85 -0.28 -7.45
N ALA A 152 5.95 -0.46 -6.71
CA ALA A 152 7.19 0.27 -6.89
C ALA A 152 8.36 -0.71 -7.05
N GLN A 153 9.42 -0.26 -7.69
CA GLN A 153 10.69 -0.98 -7.79
C GLN A 153 11.80 -0.08 -7.23
N SER A 154 12.65 -0.63 -6.40
CA SER A 154 13.82 0.06 -5.85
C SER A 154 15.06 -0.79 -6.00
N ASN A 155 16.16 -0.19 -6.45
CA ASN A 155 17.43 -0.89 -6.55
C ASN A 155 17.91 -1.34 -5.17
N VAL A 156 18.41 -2.57 -5.07
CA VAL A 156 18.80 -3.20 -3.80
C VAL A 156 20.05 -2.59 -3.17
N ASP A 157 20.85 -1.89 -3.96
CA ASP A 157 22.10 -1.22 -3.59
C ASP A 157 21.95 0.29 -3.35
N GLN A 158 20.72 0.81 -3.39
CA GLN A 158 20.40 2.21 -3.17
C GLN A 158 19.47 2.40 -1.98
N GLY A 159 19.56 3.56 -1.33
CA GLY A 159 18.61 3.97 -0.30
C GLY A 159 17.24 4.36 -0.90
N ALA A 160 16.30 4.68 -0.01
CA ALA A 160 14.95 5.06 -0.41
C ALA A 160 14.90 6.31 -1.32
N ASP A 161 15.90 7.18 -1.25
CA ASP A 161 16.07 8.36 -2.11
C ASP A 161 16.31 8.02 -3.58
N GLY A 162 16.80 6.81 -3.87
CA GLY A 162 16.96 6.29 -5.22
C GLY A 162 15.68 5.78 -5.90
N MET A 163 14.53 5.79 -5.23
CA MET A 163 13.26 5.37 -5.85
C MET A 163 12.82 6.35 -6.94
N LEU A 164 12.28 5.81 -8.03
CA LEU A 164 11.79 6.62 -9.15
C LEU A 164 10.54 7.42 -8.75
N GLU A 165 10.53 8.67 -9.20
CA GLU A 165 9.42 9.59 -8.93
C GLU A 165 8.09 9.12 -9.54
N SER A 166 8.12 8.41 -10.66
CA SER A 166 6.93 7.81 -11.29
C SER A 166 6.25 6.77 -10.40
N ASP A 167 7.03 5.97 -9.66
CA ASP A 167 6.48 5.00 -8.70
C ASP A 167 5.85 5.71 -7.49
N LEU A 168 6.48 6.79 -7.01
CA LEU A 168 5.94 7.59 -5.90
C LEU A 168 4.66 8.34 -6.31
N LYS A 169 4.61 8.91 -7.52
CA LYS A 169 3.39 9.52 -8.08
C LYS A 169 2.27 8.50 -8.29
N THR A 170 2.61 7.27 -8.69
CA THR A 170 1.65 6.16 -8.79
C THR A 170 1.10 5.79 -7.40
N ALA A 171 1.94 5.77 -6.38
CA ALA A 171 1.53 5.54 -5.00
C ALA A 171 0.63 6.67 -4.47
N ALA A 172 0.98 7.93 -4.73
CA ALA A 172 0.15 9.09 -4.39
C ALA A 172 -1.22 9.06 -5.09
N HIS A 173 -1.26 8.61 -6.36
CA HIS A 173 -2.53 8.41 -7.07
C HIS A 173 -3.42 7.38 -6.35
N LEU A 174 -2.87 6.25 -5.89
CA LEU A 174 -3.63 5.27 -5.11
C LEU A 174 -4.23 5.89 -3.85
N GLY A 175 -3.45 6.70 -3.13
CA GLY A 175 -3.94 7.40 -1.94
C GLY A 175 -5.06 8.37 -2.22
N ARG A 176 -4.99 9.11 -3.33
CA ARG A 176 -6.03 10.07 -3.75
C ARG A 176 -7.32 9.38 -4.16
N ARG A 177 -7.22 8.23 -4.82
CA ARG A 177 -8.35 7.44 -5.29
C ARG A 177 -9.18 6.85 -4.15
#